data_b39da037487855bb13887d1ba546f6b3
#
_entry.id   b39da037487855bb13887d1ba546f6b3
#
_cell.length_a   1.000
_cell.length_b   1.000
_cell.length_c   1.000
_cell.angle_alpha   90.00
_cell.angle_beta   90.00
_cell.angle_gamma   90.00
#
_symmetry.space_group_name_H-M   'P 1'
#
loop_
_entity.id
_entity.type
_entity.pdbx_description
1 polymer ?
#
loop_
_entity_poly.entity_id
_entity_poly.type
_entity_poly.pdbx_seq_one_letter_code
_entity_poly.pdbx_strand_id
1 'polypeptide(L)'
;MNWLLPWLTLSLLAAGTGASAAYQGVDAAVQKAEYPSITLRIYNSEDYIANGDEGSRNLVEEFKAKVLAEDHVNLTVSYSTFDTNEIMLSNYETGAQSYDLICTSDYMVERMMARDMLVPFATGDARKALYAHGYEGWEEDTYEAYGSPFLKSLYHGIEVAGSDGVAHEVNDYMRGYMWGTLGIMYNPGFSVYADRGLTPDQVKFDMTDYASLWDKKYEGTFQIKDSMRDSYAIALLYAYREDFSKLLDAYQNGRLSETDYNHQINVLFNNICHVDEFNEVATSLGATSPVTDGEIIDTIQDALSTLMGNSYGLEVDSGKTDIQTGNRTGIDMAWSGDAVYAIDSAEEYGTNLYYSVPTIGANIWLDAWVIPSSVQTQEYAQKFIDFLSTPEIAAANMDYIGYTSAVAGDSILEQAREWYDVRMPILYQYDEEAGDFVWNDDDELVRNEAYASLSDDEFNALLRTGKGTIDGESCDSWDDYSEKNDLGWTAVNLSYFFNDSLNEFQNNVDTVFYTDEYESITIGDKTITAGRAFYAQYPPQEIVPSLMVMEDYGEDNQYVLKMWENVKSGSVPTAVIVILIVEAVIILAVVIFFAVQHGISKGLRKKRRAERNS
;
A
#
# COMPACT_ATOMS: atom_id res chain seq x y z
N MET A 1 -24.34 23.42 0.91
CA MET A 1 -25.12 23.07 -0.29
C MET A 1 -24.46 21.81 -0.79
N ASN A 2 -25.11 20.68 -0.68
CA ASN A 2 -24.53 19.35 -0.88
C ASN A 2 -24.13 19.15 -2.34
N TRP A 3 -22.85 19.11 -2.61
CA TRP A 3 -22.29 18.57 -3.85
C TRP A 3 -21.86 17.14 -3.57
N LEU A 4 -22.75 16.19 -3.76
CA LEU A 4 -22.47 14.77 -3.86
C LEU A 4 -22.02 14.52 -5.29
N LEU A 5 -20.75 14.31 -5.51
CA LEU A 5 -20.20 13.77 -6.76
C LEU A 5 -20.29 12.24 -6.70
N PRO A 6 -20.87 11.58 -7.67
CA PRO A 6 -20.77 10.13 -7.80
C PRO A 6 -19.46 9.81 -8.51
N TRP A 7 -18.43 9.49 -7.75
CA TRP A 7 -17.17 8.95 -8.24
C TRP A 7 -17.31 7.43 -8.32
N LEU A 8 -17.72 6.92 -9.42
CA LEU A 8 -17.37 5.61 -9.96
C LEU A 8 -18.26 5.31 -11.17
N THR A 9 -17.62 5.04 -12.23
CA THR A 9 -18.04 4.50 -13.53
C THR A 9 -17.98 5.49 -14.68
N LEU A 10 -17.07 5.23 -15.58
CA LEU A 10 -16.89 5.73 -16.94
C LEU A 10 -15.92 6.90 -17.17
N SER A 11 -14.71 6.78 -16.78
CA SER A 11 -13.61 7.50 -17.41
C SER A 11 -12.69 6.56 -18.17
N LEU A 12 -13.16 5.95 -19.24
CA LEU A 12 -12.27 5.16 -20.15
C LEU A 12 -12.97 4.86 -21.48
N LEU A 13 -13.33 5.91 -22.22
CA LEU A 13 -13.72 5.74 -23.62
C LEU A 13 -13.00 6.69 -24.60
N ALA A 14 -12.06 7.50 -24.16
CA ALA A 14 -11.35 8.44 -25.05
C ALA A 14 -9.85 8.14 -25.22
N ALA A 15 -9.14 7.62 -24.22
CA ALA A 15 -7.69 7.33 -24.34
C ALA A 15 -7.34 6.09 -25.20
N GLY A 16 -8.34 5.29 -25.59
CA GLY A 16 -8.13 4.04 -26.33
C GLY A 16 -7.97 4.16 -27.85
N THR A 17 -8.21 5.32 -28.46
CA THR A 17 -8.27 5.40 -29.92
C THR A 17 -7.02 5.93 -30.62
N GLY A 18 -6.15 6.65 -29.93
CA GLY A 18 -4.91 7.21 -30.51
C GLY A 18 -3.81 6.16 -30.73
N ALA A 19 -3.52 5.39 -29.71
CA ALA A 19 -2.44 4.39 -29.77
C ALA A 19 -2.80 3.13 -30.56
N SER A 20 -4.08 2.73 -30.58
CA SER A 20 -4.50 1.53 -31.33
C SER A 20 -4.60 1.77 -32.85
N ALA A 21 -4.74 3.01 -33.31
CA ALA A 21 -4.84 3.33 -34.73
C ALA A 21 -3.49 3.29 -35.47
N ALA A 22 -2.38 3.47 -34.77
CA ALA A 22 -1.03 3.40 -35.37
C ALA A 22 -0.56 1.97 -35.66
N TYR A 23 -1.16 0.96 -35.03
CA TYR A 23 -0.77 -0.44 -35.16
C TYR A 23 -1.65 -1.27 -36.11
N GLN A 24 -2.65 -0.70 -36.78
CA GLN A 24 -3.47 -1.39 -37.78
C GLN A 24 -2.88 -1.25 -39.19
N GLY A 25 -1.93 -2.10 -39.55
CA GLY A 25 -1.40 -2.02 -40.92
C GLY A 25 -0.45 -3.12 -41.39
N VAL A 26 -0.28 -4.20 -40.64
CA VAL A 26 0.54 -5.33 -41.07
C VAL A 26 -0.27 -6.62 -40.97
N ASP A 27 -0.21 -7.48 -42.00
CA ASP A 27 -0.86 -8.78 -42.04
C ASP A 27 -0.32 -9.64 -40.86
N ALA A 28 -0.93 -9.46 -39.69
CA ALA A 28 -0.45 -9.93 -38.39
C ALA A 28 -0.36 -11.48 -38.28
N ALA A 29 -1.07 -12.19 -39.16
CA ALA A 29 -1.10 -13.64 -39.10
C ALA A 29 0.09 -14.31 -39.81
N VAL A 30 0.69 -13.68 -40.82
CA VAL A 30 1.81 -14.26 -41.58
C VAL A 30 3.16 -13.93 -40.96
N GLN A 31 3.33 -12.75 -40.41
CA GLN A 31 4.57 -12.37 -39.75
C GLN A 31 4.76 -13.01 -38.34
N LYS A 32 3.66 -13.25 -37.62
CA LYS A 32 3.68 -13.95 -36.31
C LYS A 32 4.32 -15.33 -36.31
N ALA A 33 4.33 -16.03 -37.47
CA ALA A 33 4.91 -17.38 -37.61
C ALA A 33 6.45 -17.39 -37.76
N GLU A 34 7.08 -16.26 -38.06
CA GLU A 34 8.52 -16.17 -38.32
C GLU A 34 9.33 -15.63 -37.14
N TYR A 35 8.68 -14.97 -36.16
CA TYR A 35 9.36 -14.37 -35.01
C TYR A 35 9.66 -15.40 -33.92
N PRO A 36 10.78 -15.24 -33.19
CA PRO A 36 11.08 -16.07 -32.02
C PRO A 36 9.94 -16.02 -31.00
N SER A 37 9.71 -17.13 -30.32
CA SER A 37 8.70 -17.21 -29.25
C SER A 37 9.40 -17.31 -27.91
N ILE A 38 9.04 -16.40 -26.98
CA ILE A 38 9.59 -16.32 -25.64
C ILE A 38 8.44 -16.35 -24.64
N THR A 39 8.66 -16.94 -23.47
CA THR A 39 7.68 -16.98 -22.39
C THR A 39 8.24 -16.21 -21.19
N LEU A 40 7.54 -15.16 -20.76
CA LEU A 40 7.77 -14.44 -19.51
C LEU A 40 6.83 -15.01 -18.43
N ARG A 41 7.38 -15.35 -17.27
CA ARG A 41 6.65 -15.94 -16.14
C ARG A 41 6.61 -14.95 -15.00
N ILE A 42 5.41 -14.48 -14.68
CA ILE A 42 5.17 -13.46 -13.65
C ILE A 42 4.44 -14.09 -12.47
N TYR A 43 4.80 -13.72 -11.26
CA TYR A 43 4.16 -14.10 -10.02
C TYR A 43 3.87 -12.84 -9.21
N ASN A 44 2.58 -12.54 -8.99
CA ASN A 44 2.12 -11.31 -8.35
C ASN A 44 0.98 -11.62 -7.38
N SER A 45 0.55 -10.65 -6.61
CA SER A 45 -0.71 -10.72 -5.85
C SER A 45 -1.92 -10.75 -6.79
N GLU A 46 -3.06 -11.24 -6.29
CA GLU A 46 -4.32 -11.23 -7.00
C GLU A 46 -4.83 -9.78 -7.14
N ASP A 47 -5.50 -9.47 -8.26
CA ASP A 47 -6.06 -8.14 -8.59
C ASP A 47 -5.08 -6.97 -8.48
N TYR A 48 -3.79 -7.23 -8.73
CA TYR A 48 -2.71 -6.28 -8.51
C TYR A 48 -2.01 -5.82 -9.80
N ILE A 49 -2.75 -5.74 -10.90
CA ILE A 49 -2.38 -5.15 -12.18
C ILE A 49 -3.63 -4.91 -13.04
N ALA A 50 -3.68 -3.80 -13.75
CA ALA A 50 -4.76 -3.50 -14.68
C ALA A 50 -4.82 -4.55 -15.81
N ASN A 51 -5.94 -5.24 -15.91
CA ASN A 51 -6.11 -6.46 -16.70
C ASN A 51 -7.16 -6.34 -17.81
N GLY A 52 -7.78 -5.16 -17.96
CA GLY A 52 -8.86 -4.88 -18.91
C GLY A 52 -10.27 -5.08 -18.35
N ASP A 53 -10.39 -5.44 -17.07
CA ASP A 53 -11.69 -5.50 -16.40
C ASP A 53 -12.16 -4.08 -16.03
N GLU A 54 -13.48 -3.90 -15.88
CA GLU A 54 -14.12 -2.64 -15.51
C GLU A 54 -13.79 -1.45 -16.43
N GLY A 55 -13.33 -1.71 -17.66
CA GLY A 55 -12.94 -0.69 -18.63
C GLY A 55 -11.47 -0.24 -18.52
N SER A 56 -10.70 -0.83 -17.61
CA SER A 56 -9.27 -0.53 -17.45
C SER A 56 -8.45 -0.97 -18.68
N ARG A 57 -7.21 -0.51 -18.75
CA ARG A 57 -6.23 -0.96 -19.74
C ARG A 57 -5.77 -2.38 -19.41
N ASN A 58 -5.48 -3.19 -20.45
CA ASN A 58 -4.85 -4.50 -20.25
C ASN A 58 -3.33 -4.38 -20.44
N LEU A 59 -2.61 -4.09 -19.37
CA LEU A 59 -1.18 -3.76 -19.44
C LEU A 59 -0.32 -4.95 -19.90
N VAL A 60 -0.73 -6.18 -19.60
CA VAL A 60 -0.03 -7.38 -20.09
C VAL A 60 -0.15 -7.51 -21.60
N GLU A 61 -1.33 -7.29 -22.17
CA GLU A 61 -1.54 -7.35 -23.62
C GLU A 61 -0.87 -6.17 -24.35
N GLU A 62 -0.86 -4.98 -23.74
CA GLU A 62 -0.16 -3.81 -24.29
C GLU A 62 1.36 -4.03 -24.31
N PHE A 63 1.94 -4.55 -23.22
CA PHE A 63 3.33 -4.93 -23.20
C PHE A 63 3.69 -5.95 -24.30
N LYS A 64 2.86 -6.99 -24.47
CA LYS A 64 3.05 -7.99 -25.55
C LYS A 64 3.01 -7.33 -26.93
N ALA A 65 2.11 -6.36 -27.13
CA ALA A 65 2.01 -5.63 -28.39
C ALA A 65 3.25 -4.76 -28.63
N LYS A 66 3.77 -4.08 -27.60
CA LYS A 66 5.01 -3.29 -27.68
C LYS A 66 6.20 -4.19 -28.00
N VAL A 67 6.37 -5.32 -27.32
CA VAL A 67 7.45 -6.29 -27.60
C VAL A 67 7.36 -6.83 -29.04
N LEU A 68 6.16 -7.11 -29.52
CA LEU A 68 6.00 -7.57 -30.90
C LEU A 68 6.41 -6.51 -31.92
N ALA A 69 6.11 -5.26 -31.65
CA ALA A 69 6.42 -4.14 -32.55
C ALA A 69 7.91 -3.78 -32.54
N GLU A 70 8.52 -3.66 -31.36
CA GLU A 70 9.90 -3.19 -31.20
C GLU A 70 10.93 -4.32 -31.41
N ASP A 71 10.69 -5.48 -30.76
CA ASP A 71 11.68 -6.56 -30.72
C ASP A 71 11.43 -7.65 -31.79
N HIS A 72 10.27 -7.65 -32.44
CA HIS A 72 9.84 -8.71 -33.35
C HIS A 72 9.84 -10.09 -32.70
N VAL A 73 9.31 -10.17 -31.46
CA VAL A 73 9.21 -11.39 -30.66
C VAL A 73 7.75 -11.68 -30.33
N ASN A 74 7.36 -12.95 -30.49
CA ASN A 74 6.07 -13.44 -30.02
C ASN A 74 6.16 -13.76 -28.53
N LEU A 75 5.82 -12.76 -27.67
CA LEU A 75 5.84 -12.95 -26.23
C LEU A 75 4.58 -13.63 -25.74
N THR A 76 4.76 -14.69 -24.95
CA THR A 76 3.71 -15.29 -24.13
C THR A 76 3.95 -14.91 -22.67
N VAL A 77 2.96 -14.38 -21.97
CA VAL A 77 3.04 -14.12 -20.53
C VAL A 77 2.26 -15.21 -19.79
N SER A 78 2.97 -15.90 -18.90
CA SER A 78 2.37 -16.84 -17.95
C SER A 78 2.26 -16.12 -16.60
N TYR A 79 1.07 -15.63 -16.31
CA TYR A 79 0.78 -14.87 -15.09
C TYR A 79 0.18 -15.80 -14.04
N SER A 80 0.72 -15.78 -12.83
CA SER A 80 0.26 -16.54 -11.67
C SER A 80 0.13 -15.62 -10.47
N THR A 81 -0.76 -15.94 -9.53
CA THR A 81 -1.01 -15.15 -8.34
C THR A 81 -0.76 -15.93 -7.06
N PHE A 82 -0.57 -15.21 -5.94
CA PHE A 82 -0.41 -15.75 -4.60
C PHE A 82 -1.17 -14.88 -3.58
N ASP A 83 -1.54 -15.50 -2.46
CA ASP A 83 -2.31 -14.82 -1.40
C ASP A 83 -1.41 -14.08 -0.40
N THR A 84 -0.20 -14.62 -0.08
CA THR A 84 0.74 -14.01 0.88
C THR A 84 2.19 -14.21 0.44
N ASN A 85 3.08 -13.30 0.89
CA ASN A 85 4.51 -13.40 0.62
C ASN A 85 5.12 -14.71 1.12
N GLU A 86 4.66 -15.26 2.24
CA GLU A 86 5.11 -16.53 2.79
C GLU A 86 4.72 -17.72 1.91
N ILE A 87 3.50 -17.69 1.36
CA ILE A 87 3.04 -18.72 0.38
C ILE A 87 3.86 -18.58 -0.91
N MET A 88 4.08 -17.36 -1.38
CA MET A 88 4.91 -17.10 -2.56
C MET A 88 6.31 -17.69 -2.36
N LEU A 89 6.98 -17.36 -1.26
CA LEU A 89 8.33 -17.85 -0.96
C LEU A 89 8.37 -19.38 -0.86
N SER A 90 7.43 -19.98 -0.13
CA SER A 90 7.33 -21.44 0.01
C SER A 90 7.15 -22.14 -1.34
N ASN A 91 6.30 -21.58 -2.21
CA ASN A 91 6.09 -22.12 -3.56
C ASN A 91 7.35 -22.00 -4.42
N TYR A 92 8.05 -20.87 -4.32
CA TYR A 92 9.31 -20.64 -5.02
C TYR A 92 10.40 -21.62 -4.55
N GLU A 93 10.56 -21.81 -3.25
CA GLU A 93 11.54 -22.75 -2.65
C GLU A 93 11.32 -24.20 -3.04
N THR A 94 10.08 -24.62 -3.22
CA THR A 94 9.78 -26.00 -3.67
C THR A 94 10.26 -26.29 -5.09
N GLY A 95 10.56 -25.25 -5.88
CA GLY A 95 11.02 -25.37 -7.25
C GLY A 95 10.00 -25.98 -8.22
N ALA A 96 8.71 -26.00 -7.84
CA ALA A 96 7.64 -26.56 -8.66
C ALA A 96 7.44 -25.78 -9.97
N GLN A 97 7.74 -24.47 -9.94
CA GLN A 97 7.71 -23.57 -11.09
C GLN A 97 8.92 -22.61 -11.02
N SER A 98 9.38 -22.16 -12.19
CA SER A 98 10.35 -21.08 -12.28
C SER A 98 9.64 -19.81 -12.69
N TYR A 99 10.03 -18.70 -12.11
CA TYR A 99 9.52 -17.37 -12.41
C TYR A 99 10.63 -16.49 -12.98
N ASP A 100 10.26 -15.52 -13.80
CA ASP A 100 11.15 -14.53 -14.38
C ASP A 100 11.02 -13.19 -13.64
N LEU A 101 9.84 -12.94 -13.06
CA LEU A 101 9.51 -11.81 -12.22
C LEU A 101 8.62 -12.22 -11.05
N ILE A 102 8.88 -11.63 -9.90
CA ILE A 102 8.01 -11.72 -8.71
C ILE A 102 7.79 -10.31 -8.19
N CYS A 103 6.55 -9.96 -7.85
CA CYS A 103 6.22 -8.77 -7.07
C CYS A 103 6.09 -9.19 -5.60
N THR A 104 6.78 -8.52 -4.69
CA THR A 104 6.77 -8.88 -3.27
C THR A 104 7.12 -7.69 -2.39
N SER A 105 6.81 -7.73 -1.10
CA SER A 105 7.09 -6.63 -0.19
C SER A 105 8.58 -6.54 0.17
N ASP A 106 9.02 -5.36 0.55
CA ASP A 106 10.38 -4.96 0.89
C ASP A 106 11.12 -5.94 1.81
N TYR A 107 10.56 -6.29 2.97
CA TYR A 107 11.16 -7.25 3.89
C TYR A 107 11.41 -8.64 3.27
N MET A 108 10.56 -9.01 2.32
CA MET A 108 10.70 -10.29 1.61
C MET A 108 11.80 -10.21 0.56
N VAL A 109 12.02 -9.03 -0.05
CA VAL A 109 13.19 -8.79 -0.91
C VAL A 109 14.48 -9.04 -0.13
N GLU A 110 14.62 -8.47 1.07
CA GLU A 110 15.77 -8.70 1.94
C GLU A 110 15.97 -10.19 2.27
N ARG A 111 14.87 -10.88 2.63
CA ARG A 111 14.91 -12.33 2.90
C ARG A 111 15.35 -13.15 1.71
N MET A 112 14.89 -12.82 0.52
CA MET A 112 15.28 -13.50 -0.71
C MET A 112 16.72 -13.19 -1.09
N MET A 113 17.21 -11.95 -0.87
CA MET A 113 18.62 -11.58 -1.05
C MET A 113 19.54 -12.37 -0.11
N ALA A 114 19.23 -12.43 1.18
CA ALA A 114 19.99 -13.18 2.18
C ALA A 114 20.13 -14.68 1.86
N ARG A 115 19.26 -15.21 0.98
CA ARG A 115 19.27 -16.62 0.53
C ARG A 115 19.75 -16.81 -0.90
N ASP A 116 20.37 -15.79 -1.51
CA ASP A 116 20.85 -15.80 -2.91
C ASP A 116 19.73 -16.16 -3.93
N MET A 117 18.50 -15.80 -3.63
CA MET A 117 17.34 -16.12 -4.49
C MET A 117 17.08 -15.08 -5.56
N LEU A 118 17.78 -13.96 -5.56
CA LEU A 118 17.62 -12.86 -6.51
C LEU A 118 18.86 -12.62 -7.35
N VAL A 119 18.67 -11.97 -8.47
CA VAL A 119 19.75 -11.38 -9.29
C VAL A 119 19.51 -9.87 -9.42
N PRO A 120 20.59 -9.07 -9.45
CA PRO A 120 20.44 -7.63 -9.55
C PRO A 120 19.90 -7.22 -10.93
N PHE A 121 19.27 -6.05 -10.97
CA PHE A 121 18.90 -5.42 -12.24
C PHE A 121 20.15 -4.99 -13.02
N ALA A 122 20.15 -5.29 -14.30
CA ALA A 122 21.23 -4.84 -15.16
C ALA A 122 21.11 -3.34 -15.45
N THR A 123 22.19 -2.60 -15.28
CA THR A 123 22.28 -1.16 -15.53
C THR A 123 23.37 -0.83 -16.55
N GLY A 124 23.36 0.36 -17.15
CA GLY A 124 24.38 0.86 -18.05
C GLY A 124 24.72 -0.10 -19.21
N ASP A 125 26.02 -0.42 -19.38
CA ASP A 125 26.48 -1.31 -20.46
C ASP A 125 25.98 -2.76 -20.30
N ALA A 126 25.78 -3.22 -19.07
CA ALA A 126 25.22 -4.55 -18.80
C ALA A 126 23.76 -4.65 -19.28
N ARG A 127 22.95 -3.61 -19.02
CA ARG A 127 21.57 -3.51 -19.52
C ARG A 127 21.54 -3.52 -21.05
N LYS A 128 22.40 -2.71 -21.69
CA LYS A 128 22.49 -2.68 -23.15
C LYS A 128 22.91 -4.02 -23.74
N ALA A 129 23.81 -4.74 -23.08
CA ALA A 129 24.21 -6.07 -23.50
C ALA A 129 23.13 -7.13 -23.27
N LEU A 130 22.30 -6.97 -22.24
CA LEU A 130 21.19 -7.85 -21.93
C LEU A 130 20.09 -7.77 -22.99
N TYR A 131 19.81 -6.57 -23.53
CA TYR A 131 18.71 -6.34 -24.49
C TYR A 131 19.10 -6.76 -25.91
N ALA A 132 19.34 -8.08 -26.08
CA ALA A 132 19.88 -8.68 -27.30
C ALA A 132 18.87 -8.71 -28.47
N HIS A 133 17.56 -8.69 -28.19
CA HIS A 133 16.51 -8.73 -29.22
C HIS A 133 16.07 -7.33 -29.70
N GLY A 134 16.45 -6.28 -29.00
CA GLY A 134 16.18 -4.88 -29.35
C GLY A 134 16.48 -3.97 -28.18
N TYR A 135 17.27 -2.95 -28.46
CA TYR A 135 17.56 -1.90 -27.48
C TYR A 135 16.82 -0.60 -27.83
N GLU A 136 16.54 -0.37 -29.12
CA GLU A 136 15.75 0.76 -29.61
C GLU A 136 14.32 0.67 -29.05
N GLY A 137 13.84 1.77 -28.46
CA GLY A 137 12.55 1.82 -27.75
C GLY A 137 12.60 1.32 -26.27
N TRP A 138 13.80 0.92 -25.80
CA TRP A 138 14.04 0.44 -24.44
C TRP A 138 15.33 1.04 -23.84
N GLU A 139 15.76 2.21 -24.34
CA GLU A 139 17.03 2.83 -23.95
C GLU A 139 17.01 3.32 -22.50
N GLU A 140 15.83 3.79 -22.07
CA GLU A 140 15.64 4.37 -20.75
C GLU A 140 15.40 3.30 -19.69
N ASP A 141 16.08 3.43 -18.54
CA ASP A 141 15.70 2.78 -17.30
C ASP A 141 14.63 3.65 -16.63
N THR A 142 13.37 3.33 -16.95
CA THR A 142 12.23 4.19 -16.58
C THR A 142 12.03 4.27 -15.08
N TYR A 143 12.29 3.19 -14.33
CA TYR A 143 12.22 3.27 -12.87
C TYR A 143 13.34 4.14 -12.30
N GLU A 144 14.54 4.07 -12.87
CA GLU A 144 15.62 4.96 -12.44
C GLU A 144 15.30 6.43 -12.75
N ALA A 145 14.68 6.69 -13.90
CA ALA A 145 14.28 8.03 -14.31
C ALA A 145 13.10 8.58 -13.51
N TYR A 146 12.06 7.78 -13.27
CA TYR A 146 10.76 8.23 -12.75
C TYR A 146 10.37 7.65 -11.39
N GLY A 147 11.06 6.65 -10.87
CA GLY A 147 10.81 6.13 -9.51
C GLY A 147 11.00 7.24 -8.47
N SER A 148 10.09 7.33 -7.50
CA SER A 148 10.11 8.39 -6.49
C SER A 148 11.48 8.49 -5.78
N PRO A 149 12.12 9.66 -5.78
CA PRO A 149 13.38 9.88 -5.06
C PRO A 149 13.22 9.63 -3.55
N PHE A 150 12.05 9.96 -3.01
CA PHE A 150 11.71 9.69 -1.62
C PHE A 150 11.80 8.19 -1.31
N LEU A 151 11.09 7.36 -2.08
CA LEU A 151 11.12 5.91 -1.87
C LEU A 151 12.51 5.33 -2.11
N LYS A 152 13.20 5.73 -3.18
CA LYS A 152 14.58 5.29 -3.40
C LYS A 152 15.52 5.66 -2.24
N SER A 153 15.32 6.83 -1.64
CA SER A 153 16.14 7.27 -0.50
C SER A 153 15.87 6.50 0.79
N LEU A 154 14.63 6.04 1.02
CA LEU A 154 14.28 5.23 2.20
C LEU A 154 15.03 3.90 2.25
N TYR A 155 15.26 3.30 1.08
CA TYR A 155 15.95 2.00 0.95
C TYR A 155 17.44 2.14 0.61
N HIS A 156 17.93 3.38 0.45
CA HIS A 156 19.34 3.63 0.19
C HIS A 156 20.19 3.33 1.43
N GLY A 157 21.22 2.51 1.24
CA GLY A 157 22.11 2.09 2.31
C GLY A 157 21.60 0.92 3.15
N ILE A 158 20.43 0.37 2.83
CA ILE A 158 20.03 -0.93 3.37
C ILE A 158 20.79 -2.00 2.60
N GLU A 159 21.69 -2.69 3.30
CA GLU A 159 22.56 -3.72 2.73
C GLU A 159 22.23 -5.10 3.31
N VAL A 160 22.12 -6.08 2.44
CA VAL A 160 21.85 -7.48 2.83
C VAL A 160 23.02 -8.36 2.40
N ALA A 161 23.56 -9.13 3.34
CA ALA A 161 24.63 -10.08 3.05
C ALA A 161 24.05 -11.40 2.52
N GLY A 162 24.53 -11.84 1.36
CA GLY A 162 24.26 -13.17 0.82
C GLY A 162 25.01 -14.29 1.54
N SER A 163 24.87 -15.52 1.06
CA SER A 163 25.54 -16.70 1.64
C SER A 163 27.07 -16.65 1.58
N ASP A 164 27.62 -15.84 0.70
CA ASP A 164 29.07 -15.60 0.58
C ASP A 164 29.60 -14.55 1.57
N GLY A 165 28.70 -13.90 2.33
CA GLY A 165 29.01 -12.84 3.29
C GLY A 165 29.30 -11.48 2.64
N VAL A 166 29.00 -11.31 1.34
CA VAL A 166 29.09 -10.02 0.66
C VAL A 166 27.77 -9.28 0.80
N ALA A 167 27.83 -8.06 1.32
CA ALA A 167 26.66 -7.20 1.43
C ALA A 167 26.37 -6.49 0.09
N HIS A 168 25.11 -6.42 -0.27
CA HIS A 168 24.58 -5.79 -1.47
C HIS A 168 23.45 -4.84 -1.11
N GLU A 169 23.37 -3.70 -1.79
CA GLU A 169 22.31 -2.72 -1.58
C GLU A 169 20.97 -3.24 -2.13
N VAL A 170 19.90 -3.09 -1.34
CA VAL A 170 18.55 -3.57 -1.68
C VAL A 170 18.06 -2.94 -2.98
N ASN A 171 18.33 -1.65 -3.21
CA ASN A 171 17.93 -0.94 -4.42
C ASN A 171 18.50 -1.54 -5.73
N ASP A 172 19.59 -2.30 -5.67
CA ASP A 172 20.11 -3.00 -6.85
C ASP A 172 19.24 -4.21 -7.25
N TYR A 173 18.42 -4.74 -6.33
CA TYR A 173 17.66 -5.98 -6.49
C TYR A 173 16.16 -5.77 -6.61
N MET A 174 15.67 -4.56 -6.40
CA MET A 174 14.23 -4.26 -6.48
C MET A 174 13.93 -3.05 -7.36
N ARG A 175 12.69 -2.98 -7.86
CA ARG A 175 12.09 -1.81 -8.49
C ARG A 175 10.70 -1.62 -7.88
N GLY A 176 10.49 -0.47 -7.24
CA GLY A 176 9.23 -0.18 -6.56
C GLY A 176 8.03 -0.24 -7.49
N TYR A 177 6.93 -0.70 -6.98
CA TYR A 177 5.68 -0.85 -7.69
C TYR A 177 4.55 -0.04 -7.07
N MET A 178 4.09 -0.46 -5.90
CA MET A 178 3.09 0.26 -5.09
C MET A 178 3.63 0.46 -3.69
N TRP A 179 3.19 1.52 -3.02
CA TRP A 179 3.60 1.81 -1.65
C TRP A 179 2.45 2.33 -0.82
N GLY A 180 2.63 2.32 0.48
CA GLY A 180 1.67 2.88 1.39
C GLY A 180 2.12 2.84 2.84
N THR A 181 1.19 3.17 3.73
CA THR A 181 1.41 3.19 5.17
C THR A 181 0.45 2.25 5.87
N LEU A 182 0.83 1.79 7.06
CA LEU A 182 -0.07 1.13 7.99
C LEU A 182 -0.64 2.19 8.93
N GLY A 183 -1.95 2.39 8.92
CA GLY A 183 -2.59 3.43 9.71
C GLY A 183 -3.92 3.02 10.32
N ILE A 184 -4.64 4.00 10.78
CA ILE A 184 -5.96 3.84 11.39
C ILE A 184 -7.02 4.40 10.44
N MET A 185 -7.84 3.54 9.87
CA MET A 185 -9.06 3.93 9.17
C MET A 185 -10.22 3.98 10.15
N TYR A 186 -11.03 5.04 10.14
CA TYR A 186 -12.07 5.19 11.15
C TYR A 186 -13.28 5.99 10.68
N ASN A 187 -14.43 5.67 11.30
CA ASN A 187 -15.71 6.36 11.15
C ASN A 187 -15.99 7.18 12.41
N PRO A 188 -15.75 8.50 12.43
CA PRO A 188 -16.03 9.32 13.59
C PRO A 188 -17.52 9.42 13.93
N GLY A 189 -18.41 9.12 12.96
CA GLY A 189 -19.86 9.10 13.12
C GLY A 189 -20.44 7.76 13.57
N PHE A 190 -19.59 6.77 13.91
CA PHE A 190 -20.08 5.46 14.36
C PHE A 190 -20.97 5.59 15.60
N SER A 191 -22.21 5.09 15.52
CA SER A 191 -23.27 5.36 16.51
C SER A 191 -22.88 5.00 17.95
N VAL A 192 -22.06 3.97 18.14
CA VAL A 192 -21.58 3.53 19.45
C VAL A 192 -20.76 4.61 20.17
N TYR A 193 -20.08 5.48 19.44
CA TYR A 193 -19.27 6.55 20.04
C TYR A 193 -20.13 7.61 20.69
N ALA A 194 -21.23 8.00 20.03
CA ALA A 194 -22.21 8.93 20.60
C ALA A 194 -22.84 8.36 21.89
N ASP A 195 -23.17 7.07 21.94
CA ASP A 195 -23.68 6.38 23.13
C ASP A 195 -22.66 6.36 24.28
N ARG A 196 -21.36 6.41 23.95
CA ARG A 196 -20.25 6.52 24.92
C ARG A 196 -19.88 7.96 25.28
N GLY A 197 -20.58 8.96 24.71
CA GLY A 197 -20.38 10.38 24.95
C GLY A 197 -19.19 10.99 24.20
N LEU A 198 -18.71 10.35 23.14
CA LEU A 198 -17.66 10.87 22.27
C LEU A 198 -18.27 11.70 21.14
N THR A 199 -17.66 12.83 20.81
CA THR A 199 -17.99 13.60 19.61
C THR A 199 -17.15 13.13 18.41
N PRO A 200 -17.58 13.38 17.17
CA PRO A 200 -16.77 13.10 15.99
C PRO A 200 -15.37 13.73 16.06
N ASP A 201 -15.25 14.98 16.51
CA ASP A 201 -13.96 15.66 16.65
C ASP A 201 -13.06 14.98 17.68
N GLN A 202 -13.64 14.49 18.80
CA GLN A 202 -12.88 13.75 19.79
C GLN A 202 -12.33 12.44 19.20
N VAL A 203 -13.13 11.74 18.39
CA VAL A 203 -12.68 10.52 17.71
C VAL A 203 -11.56 10.84 16.72
N LYS A 204 -11.73 11.87 15.87
CA LYS A 204 -10.68 12.31 14.93
C LYS A 204 -9.38 12.64 15.66
N PHE A 205 -9.48 13.37 16.77
CA PHE A 205 -8.33 13.72 17.59
C PHE A 205 -7.63 12.50 18.19
N ASP A 206 -8.40 11.56 18.74
CA ASP A 206 -7.88 10.37 19.38
C ASP A 206 -7.18 9.41 18.37
N MET A 207 -7.65 9.35 17.13
CA MET A 207 -7.09 8.44 16.11
C MET A 207 -5.74 8.91 15.55
N THR A 208 -5.20 10.02 15.99
CA THR A 208 -3.81 10.41 15.70
C THR A 208 -2.77 9.72 16.59
N ASP A 209 -3.20 8.83 17.48
CA ASP A 209 -2.34 8.05 18.37
C ASP A 209 -2.84 6.62 18.51
N TYR A 210 -1.99 5.64 18.21
CA TYR A 210 -2.30 4.21 18.41
C TYR A 210 -2.74 3.88 19.83
N ALA A 211 -2.24 4.62 20.85
CA ALA A 211 -2.60 4.38 22.25
C ALA A 211 -4.11 4.45 22.51
N SER A 212 -4.86 5.14 21.67
CA SER A 212 -6.32 5.20 21.73
C SER A 212 -7.00 3.82 21.60
N LEU A 213 -6.39 2.88 20.90
CA LEU A 213 -6.90 1.51 20.74
C LEU A 213 -6.81 0.69 22.04
N TRP A 214 -5.97 1.09 23.00
CA TRP A 214 -5.89 0.51 24.34
C TRP A 214 -6.87 1.15 25.32
N ASP A 215 -7.53 2.26 24.95
CA ASP A 215 -8.52 2.92 25.80
C ASP A 215 -9.86 2.16 25.76
N LYS A 216 -10.41 1.90 26.93
CA LYS A 216 -11.72 1.24 27.10
C LYS A 216 -12.89 1.93 26.39
N LYS A 217 -12.75 3.22 26.07
CA LYS A 217 -13.78 3.94 25.31
C LYS A 217 -13.93 3.43 23.87
N TYR A 218 -12.93 2.71 23.34
CA TYR A 218 -12.97 2.09 22.00
C TYR A 218 -13.08 0.55 22.04
N GLU A 219 -13.14 -0.07 23.23
CA GLU A 219 -13.26 -1.54 23.37
C GLU A 219 -14.43 -2.12 22.56
N GLY A 220 -14.16 -3.14 21.76
CA GLY A 220 -15.15 -3.86 20.94
C GLY A 220 -15.65 -3.09 19.71
N THR A 221 -14.99 -1.99 19.31
CA THR A 221 -15.41 -1.17 18.16
C THR A 221 -14.38 -1.17 17.03
N PHE A 222 -13.30 -1.89 17.14
CA PHE A 222 -12.24 -1.91 16.14
C PHE A 222 -11.78 -3.32 15.76
N GLN A 223 -11.25 -3.43 14.56
CA GLN A 223 -10.58 -4.60 14.03
C GLN A 223 -9.09 -4.33 13.87
N ILE A 224 -8.27 -5.40 13.92
CA ILE A 224 -6.84 -5.35 13.64
C ILE A 224 -6.48 -6.39 12.60
N LYS A 225 -5.39 -6.17 11.86
CA LYS A 225 -4.95 -7.11 10.82
C LYS A 225 -4.61 -8.49 11.38
N ASP A 226 -5.10 -9.56 10.75
CA ASP A 226 -4.61 -10.93 10.96
C ASP A 226 -3.25 -11.14 10.27
N SER A 227 -2.36 -10.21 10.53
CA SER A 227 -0.98 -10.19 10.07
C SER A 227 -0.05 -10.11 11.27
N MET A 228 0.88 -11.04 11.33
CA MET A 228 1.88 -11.11 12.40
C MET A 228 2.71 -9.83 12.46
N ARG A 229 3.19 -9.36 11.31
CA ARG A 229 4.11 -8.23 11.21
C ARG A 229 3.41 -6.90 11.50
N ASP A 230 2.25 -6.66 10.91
CA ASP A 230 1.48 -5.43 11.13
C ASP A 230 1.02 -5.31 12.59
N SER A 231 0.49 -6.40 13.15
CA SER A 231 0.07 -6.42 14.55
C SER A 231 1.25 -6.26 15.52
N TYR A 232 2.42 -6.82 15.19
CA TYR A 232 3.66 -6.60 15.93
C TYR A 232 4.06 -5.13 15.91
N ALA A 233 4.08 -4.50 14.73
CA ALA A 233 4.45 -3.10 14.56
C ALA A 233 3.60 -2.16 15.42
N ILE A 234 2.28 -2.33 15.40
CA ILE A 234 1.35 -1.50 16.19
C ILE A 234 1.58 -1.69 17.69
N ALA A 235 1.75 -2.93 18.15
CA ALA A 235 1.99 -3.23 19.56
C ALA A 235 3.35 -2.71 20.04
N LEU A 236 4.38 -2.77 19.19
CA LEU A 236 5.71 -2.20 19.43
C LEU A 236 5.63 -0.68 19.59
N LEU A 237 4.99 0.00 18.64
CA LEU A 237 4.81 1.46 18.69
C LEU A 237 4.07 1.89 19.97
N TYR A 238 3.09 1.12 20.42
CA TYR A 238 2.43 1.38 21.70
C TYR A 238 3.34 1.09 22.89
N ALA A 239 4.04 -0.04 22.91
CA ALA A 239 4.87 -0.45 24.02
C ALA A 239 6.03 0.53 24.29
N TYR A 240 6.65 1.03 23.24
CA TYR A 240 7.77 1.97 23.28
C TYR A 240 7.40 3.42 22.93
N ARG A 241 6.09 3.76 22.97
CA ARG A 241 5.59 5.09 22.57
C ARG A 241 6.26 6.26 23.26
N GLU A 242 6.70 6.08 24.51
CA GLU A 242 7.39 7.14 25.25
C GLU A 242 8.77 7.44 24.67
N ASP A 243 9.48 6.42 24.17
CA ASP A 243 10.80 6.58 23.57
C ASP A 243 10.69 7.17 22.16
N PHE A 244 9.74 6.72 21.34
CA PHE A 244 9.39 7.38 20.08
C PHE A 244 9.01 8.84 20.28
N SER A 245 8.18 9.15 21.29
CA SER A 245 7.78 10.53 21.58
C SER A 245 8.96 11.40 22.00
N LYS A 246 9.94 10.87 22.75
CA LYS A 246 11.15 11.61 23.13
C LYS A 246 12.04 11.92 21.92
N LEU A 247 12.16 10.95 20.98
CA LEU A 247 12.91 11.15 19.74
C LEU A 247 12.23 12.21 18.86
N LEU A 248 10.91 12.11 18.67
CA LEU A 248 10.13 13.10 17.93
C LEU A 248 10.27 14.51 18.52
N ASP A 249 10.14 14.64 19.85
CA ASP A 249 10.34 15.92 20.56
C ASP A 249 11.78 16.44 20.39
N ALA A 250 12.78 15.56 20.38
CA ALA A 250 14.17 15.96 20.13
C ALA A 250 14.38 16.46 18.70
N TYR A 251 13.79 15.80 17.72
CA TYR A 251 13.83 16.21 16.32
C TYR A 251 13.10 17.55 16.10
N GLN A 252 11.86 17.67 16.54
CA GLN A 252 11.05 18.89 16.39
C GLN A 252 11.68 20.12 17.06
N ASN A 253 12.41 19.92 18.14
CA ASN A 253 13.16 20.99 18.82
C ASN A 253 14.59 21.20 18.30
N GLY A 254 14.95 20.59 17.17
CA GLY A 254 16.26 20.74 16.52
C GLY A 254 17.44 20.17 17.34
N ARG A 255 17.19 19.26 18.29
CA ARG A 255 18.21 18.55 19.07
C ARG A 255 18.77 17.32 18.37
N LEU A 256 18.01 16.77 17.43
CA LEU A 256 18.43 15.72 16.50
C LEU A 256 18.32 16.25 15.07
N SER A 257 19.26 15.85 14.23
CA SER A 257 19.10 16.00 12.77
C SER A 257 18.03 15.02 12.26
N GLU A 258 17.48 15.28 11.09
CA GLU A 258 16.53 14.35 10.44
C GLU A 258 17.18 12.96 10.24
N THR A 259 18.42 12.92 9.77
CA THR A 259 19.17 11.68 9.59
C THR A 259 19.33 10.89 10.90
N ASP A 260 19.74 11.56 11.99
CA ASP A 260 19.88 10.89 13.30
C ASP A 260 18.52 10.44 13.84
N TYR A 261 17.48 11.23 13.63
CA TYR A 261 16.11 10.89 14.04
C TYR A 261 15.62 9.65 13.28
N ASN A 262 15.72 9.64 11.95
CA ASN A 262 15.31 8.52 11.12
C ASN A 262 16.07 7.23 11.47
N HIS A 263 17.38 7.32 11.67
CA HIS A 263 18.16 6.18 12.12
C HIS A 263 17.66 5.63 13.47
N GLN A 264 17.49 6.50 14.47
CA GLN A 264 17.10 6.05 15.81
C GLN A 264 15.69 5.48 15.87
N ILE A 265 14.71 6.04 15.12
CA ILE A 265 13.36 5.48 15.11
C ILE A 265 13.32 4.12 14.40
N ASN A 266 14.09 3.94 13.31
CA ASN A 266 14.19 2.64 12.62
C ASN A 266 14.87 1.57 13.51
N VAL A 267 15.89 1.94 14.29
CA VAL A 267 16.48 1.05 15.32
C VAL A 267 15.45 0.65 16.38
N LEU A 268 14.64 1.60 16.87
CA LEU A 268 13.55 1.27 17.81
C LEU A 268 12.47 0.39 17.17
N PHE A 269 12.17 0.63 15.91
CA PHE A 269 11.12 -0.08 15.18
C PHE A 269 11.54 -1.51 14.80
N ASN A 270 12.80 -1.71 14.43
CA ASN A 270 13.38 -3.01 14.12
C ASN A 270 14.16 -3.61 15.31
N ASN A 271 13.71 -3.34 16.53
CA ASN A 271 14.41 -3.64 17.79
C ASN A 271 14.85 -5.09 17.96
N ILE A 272 14.09 -6.04 17.40
CA ILE A 272 14.42 -7.48 17.46
C ILE A 272 15.62 -7.84 16.58
N CYS A 273 15.89 -7.05 15.52
CA CYS A 273 17.04 -7.23 14.64
C CYS A 273 18.30 -6.56 15.20
N HIS A 274 18.13 -5.51 15.99
CA HIS A 274 19.18 -4.57 16.41
C HIS A 274 19.23 -4.38 17.93
N VAL A 275 19.14 -5.45 18.73
CA VAL A 275 19.00 -5.37 20.19
C VAL A 275 20.12 -4.59 20.88
N ASP A 276 21.36 -4.69 20.41
CA ASP A 276 22.49 -3.95 20.98
C ASP A 276 22.32 -2.44 20.70
N GLU A 277 22.02 -2.05 19.48
CA GLU A 277 21.78 -0.64 19.10
C GLU A 277 20.51 -0.10 19.74
N PHE A 278 19.44 -0.89 19.81
CA PHE A 278 18.23 -0.56 20.57
C PHE A 278 18.56 -0.19 22.02
N ASN A 279 19.39 -0.99 22.69
CA ASN A 279 19.83 -0.72 24.05
C ASN A 279 20.66 0.57 24.17
N GLU A 280 21.45 0.90 23.17
CA GLU A 280 22.21 2.17 23.12
C GLU A 280 21.24 3.35 22.98
N VAL A 281 20.28 3.30 22.06
CA VAL A 281 19.25 4.34 21.89
C VAL A 281 18.41 4.47 23.15
N ALA A 282 17.88 3.37 23.70
CA ALA A 282 17.08 3.36 24.92
C ALA A 282 17.84 3.96 26.12
N THR A 283 19.15 3.65 26.25
CA THR A 283 20.02 4.24 27.29
C THR A 283 20.16 5.75 27.13
N SER A 284 20.32 6.23 25.90
CA SER A 284 20.38 7.68 25.61
C SER A 284 19.09 8.41 25.98
N LEU A 285 17.97 7.69 25.94
CA LEU A 285 16.64 8.19 26.33
C LEU A 285 16.31 8.01 27.81
N GLY A 286 17.23 7.43 28.59
CA GLY A 286 17.14 7.31 30.04
C GLY A 286 16.81 5.92 30.58
N ALA A 287 16.87 4.88 29.74
CA ALA A 287 16.79 3.50 30.23
C ALA A 287 17.97 3.18 31.17
N THR A 288 17.71 2.47 32.26
CA THR A 288 18.70 2.18 33.31
C THR A 288 19.33 0.79 33.20
N SER A 289 18.78 -0.06 32.37
CA SER A 289 19.26 -1.42 32.15
C SER A 289 19.00 -1.85 30.71
N PRO A 290 19.92 -2.56 30.07
CA PRO A 290 19.68 -3.16 28.78
C PRO A 290 18.61 -4.27 28.89
N VAL A 291 17.88 -4.49 27.82
CA VAL A 291 16.91 -5.58 27.67
C VAL A 291 17.44 -6.64 26.70
N THR A 292 16.90 -7.83 26.82
CA THR A 292 17.17 -8.97 25.93
C THR A 292 16.03 -9.12 24.91
N ASP A 293 16.27 -9.86 23.82
CA ASP A 293 15.28 -10.21 22.80
C ASP A 293 13.99 -10.77 23.44
N GLY A 294 14.14 -11.67 24.41
CA GLY A 294 13.01 -12.26 25.13
C GLY A 294 12.19 -11.21 25.89
N GLU A 295 12.81 -10.24 26.54
CA GLU A 295 12.12 -9.17 27.27
C GLU A 295 11.43 -8.20 26.31
N ILE A 296 12.01 -7.94 25.13
CA ILE A 296 11.38 -7.15 24.07
C ILE A 296 10.11 -7.87 23.60
N ILE A 297 10.22 -9.14 23.25
CA ILE A 297 9.08 -9.96 22.78
C ILE A 297 7.99 -10.05 23.84
N ASP A 298 8.35 -10.31 25.11
CA ASP A 298 7.36 -10.38 26.21
C ASP A 298 6.61 -9.04 26.37
N THR A 299 7.32 -7.91 26.28
CA THR A 299 6.73 -6.57 26.38
C THR A 299 5.72 -6.31 25.26
N ILE A 300 6.08 -6.65 24.02
CA ILE A 300 5.21 -6.48 22.87
C ILE A 300 4.04 -7.47 22.92
N GLN A 301 4.27 -8.72 23.34
CA GLN A 301 3.22 -9.73 23.53
C GLN A 301 2.15 -9.28 24.54
N ASP A 302 2.56 -8.67 25.66
CA ASP A 302 1.63 -8.15 26.66
C ASP A 302 0.78 -7.00 26.10
N ALA A 303 1.42 -6.08 25.37
CA ALA A 303 0.73 -5.00 24.69
C ALA A 303 -0.28 -5.54 23.65
N LEU A 304 0.15 -6.45 22.79
CA LEU A 304 -0.70 -7.06 21.75
C LEU A 304 -1.83 -7.90 22.34
N SER A 305 -1.58 -8.64 23.42
CA SER A 305 -2.61 -9.42 24.11
C SER A 305 -3.72 -8.50 24.66
N THR A 306 -3.35 -7.34 25.17
CA THR A 306 -4.31 -6.32 25.63
C THR A 306 -5.11 -5.75 24.46
N LEU A 307 -4.45 -5.41 23.35
CA LEU A 307 -5.09 -4.89 22.14
C LEU A 307 -6.10 -5.90 21.59
N MET A 308 -5.69 -7.17 21.46
CA MET A 308 -6.56 -8.27 21.03
C MET A 308 -7.78 -8.43 21.94
N GLY A 309 -7.60 -8.29 23.26
CA GLY A 309 -8.70 -8.35 24.22
C GLY A 309 -9.68 -7.17 24.11
N ASN A 310 -9.24 -6.05 23.62
CA ASN A 310 -10.07 -4.86 23.37
C ASN A 310 -10.71 -4.87 21.98
N SER A 311 -10.13 -5.58 20.99
CA SER A 311 -10.63 -5.59 19.62
C SER A 311 -11.98 -6.31 19.47
N TYR A 312 -12.71 -5.97 18.42
CA TYR A 312 -13.85 -6.77 17.95
C TYR A 312 -13.41 -8.08 17.33
N GLY A 313 -12.29 -8.10 16.61
CA GLY A 313 -11.75 -9.28 15.95
C GLY A 313 -10.52 -8.98 15.08
N LEU A 314 -10.06 -10.06 14.47
CA LEU A 314 -9.02 -10.02 13.44
C LEU A 314 -9.66 -10.03 12.05
N GLU A 315 -9.03 -9.35 11.10
CA GLU A 315 -9.43 -9.33 9.70
C GLU A 315 -8.21 -9.34 8.78
N VAL A 316 -8.38 -9.71 7.52
CA VAL A 316 -7.36 -9.59 6.45
C VAL A 316 -7.85 -8.58 5.42
N ASP A 317 -9.00 -8.85 4.76
CA ASP A 317 -9.60 -8.01 3.73
C ASP A 317 -11.01 -7.53 4.08
N SER A 318 -11.66 -8.13 5.08
CA SER A 318 -13.05 -7.81 5.41
C SER A 318 -13.22 -6.44 6.07
N GLY A 319 -12.19 -5.88 6.66
CA GLY A 319 -12.20 -4.61 7.38
C GLY A 319 -12.70 -3.48 6.50
N LYS A 320 -12.18 -3.37 5.27
CA LYS A 320 -12.57 -2.35 4.30
C LYS A 320 -14.08 -2.38 3.95
N THR A 321 -14.72 -3.55 3.97
CA THR A 321 -16.18 -3.67 3.70
C THR A 321 -17.02 -3.56 4.97
N ASP A 322 -16.52 -4.03 6.11
CA ASP A 322 -17.24 -4.00 7.38
C ASP A 322 -17.43 -2.55 7.92
N ILE A 323 -16.46 -1.67 7.67
CA ILE A 323 -16.48 -0.28 8.13
C ILE A 323 -17.34 0.65 7.24
N GLN A 324 -17.44 0.38 5.93
CA GLN A 324 -18.15 1.21 4.96
C GLN A 324 -19.61 1.46 5.36
N THR A 325 -20.30 0.43 5.80
CA THR A 325 -21.71 0.53 6.18
C THR A 325 -21.93 1.13 7.56
N GLY A 326 -20.88 1.36 8.36
CA GLY A 326 -20.95 1.88 9.72
C GLY A 326 -21.75 1.02 10.70
N ASN A 327 -21.93 -0.28 10.43
CA ASN A 327 -22.80 -1.15 11.21
C ASN A 327 -22.07 -2.14 12.11
N ARG A 328 -20.81 -2.47 11.80
CA ARG A 328 -20.08 -3.53 12.50
C ARG A 328 -18.91 -3.00 13.30
N THR A 329 -18.06 -2.20 12.66
CA THR A 329 -16.88 -1.63 13.27
C THR A 329 -16.83 -0.14 12.99
N GLY A 330 -16.19 0.62 13.86
CA GLY A 330 -15.96 2.05 13.68
C GLY A 330 -14.50 2.39 13.46
N ILE A 331 -13.58 1.44 13.62
CA ILE A 331 -12.15 1.60 13.38
C ILE A 331 -11.61 0.30 12.79
N ASP A 332 -10.69 0.44 11.84
CA ASP A 332 -9.93 -0.65 11.27
C ASP A 332 -8.46 -0.27 11.14
N MET A 333 -7.58 -1.17 11.53
CA MET A 333 -6.16 -1.04 11.24
C MET A 333 -5.95 -1.46 9.80
N ALA A 334 -5.64 -0.50 8.93
CA ALA A 334 -5.69 -0.70 7.49
C ALA A 334 -4.39 -0.27 6.80
N TRP A 335 -4.07 -0.93 5.71
CA TRP A 335 -3.15 -0.39 4.71
C TRP A 335 -3.81 0.78 3.99
N SER A 336 -3.00 1.76 3.63
CA SER A 336 -3.53 3.02 3.07
C SER A 336 -4.31 2.83 1.76
N GLY A 337 -3.95 1.87 0.89
CA GLY A 337 -4.71 1.57 -0.32
C GLY A 337 -6.09 0.98 -0.02
N ASP A 338 -6.21 0.06 0.96
CA ASP A 338 -7.52 -0.42 1.44
C ASP A 338 -8.37 0.73 2.00
N ALA A 339 -7.72 1.69 2.66
CA ALA A 339 -8.41 2.86 3.20
C ALA A 339 -8.95 3.78 2.10
N VAL A 340 -8.18 4.03 1.03
CA VAL A 340 -8.65 4.80 -0.14
C VAL A 340 -9.91 4.15 -0.71
N TYR A 341 -9.83 2.87 -1.05
CA TYR A 341 -10.98 2.12 -1.57
C TYR A 341 -12.21 2.18 -0.64
N ALA A 342 -11.98 2.02 0.66
CA ALA A 342 -13.09 2.02 1.63
C ALA A 342 -13.70 3.41 1.81
N ILE A 343 -12.89 4.47 1.79
CA ILE A 343 -13.35 5.86 1.90
C ILE A 343 -14.26 6.21 0.73
N ASP A 344 -13.82 5.94 -0.50
CA ASP A 344 -14.58 6.22 -1.70
C ASP A 344 -15.88 5.43 -1.74
N SER A 345 -15.80 4.12 -1.49
CA SER A 345 -16.98 3.26 -1.47
C SER A 345 -17.99 3.62 -0.35
N ALA A 346 -17.52 4.12 0.79
CA ALA A 346 -18.37 4.45 1.94
C ALA A 346 -19.27 5.67 1.69
N GLU A 347 -18.88 6.55 0.78
CA GLU A 347 -19.68 7.72 0.38
C GLU A 347 -21.02 7.31 -0.24
N GLU A 348 -21.06 6.20 -0.98
CA GLU A 348 -22.31 5.65 -1.52
C GLU A 348 -23.32 5.30 -0.43
N TYR A 349 -22.83 4.96 0.77
CA TYR A 349 -23.65 4.64 1.95
C TYR A 349 -23.88 5.85 2.86
N GLY A 350 -23.37 7.04 2.49
CA GLY A 350 -23.44 8.25 3.31
C GLY A 350 -22.58 8.16 4.58
N THR A 351 -21.53 7.37 4.55
CA THR A 351 -20.58 7.19 5.65
C THR A 351 -19.28 7.95 5.32
N ASN A 352 -18.87 8.87 6.20
CA ASN A 352 -17.61 9.59 6.04
C ASN A 352 -16.50 8.88 6.83
N LEU A 353 -15.60 8.23 6.11
CA LEU A 353 -14.42 7.61 6.67
C LEU A 353 -13.21 8.54 6.59
N TYR A 354 -12.29 8.33 7.51
CA TYR A 354 -11.03 9.05 7.63
C TYR A 354 -9.88 8.05 7.78
N TYR A 355 -8.68 8.51 7.44
CA TYR A 355 -7.44 7.75 7.66
C TYR A 355 -6.43 8.60 8.43
N SER A 356 -5.68 7.98 9.31
CA SER A 356 -4.66 8.65 10.10
C SER A 356 -3.41 7.80 10.20
N VAL A 357 -2.28 8.40 9.92
CA VAL A 357 -0.97 7.90 10.33
C VAL A 357 -0.64 8.53 11.68
N PRO A 358 -0.44 7.73 12.75
CA PRO A 358 -0.14 8.27 14.06
C PRO A 358 1.11 9.15 14.10
N THR A 359 1.09 10.18 14.94
CA THR A 359 2.14 11.21 14.97
C THR A 359 3.52 10.70 15.39
N ILE A 360 3.57 9.59 16.16
CA ILE A 360 4.84 8.95 16.55
C ILE A 360 5.44 8.11 15.42
N GLY A 361 4.71 7.97 14.30
CA GLY A 361 5.12 7.22 13.12
C GLY A 361 4.32 5.95 12.87
N ALA A 362 4.59 5.35 11.73
CA ALA A 362 3.99 4.11 11.27
C ALA A 362 4.94 3.35 10.35
N ASN A 363 4.61 2.09 10.08
CA ASN A 363 5.26 1.36 9.01
C ASN A 363 4.91 1.99 7.65
N ILE A 364 5.94 2.28 6.86
CA ILE A 364 5.85 2.48 5.41
C ILE A 364 6.31 1.18 4.76
N TRP A 365 5.57 0.72 3.75
CA TRP A 365 5.89 -0.49 3.01
C TRP A 365 5.99 -0.19 1.52
N LEU A 366 6.79 -0.98 0.83
CA LEU A 366 6.98 -0.94 -0.62
C LEU A 366 6.85 -2.35 -1.18
N ASP A 367 5.87 -2.54 -2.05
CA ASP A 367 5.85 -3.71 -2.91
C ASP A 367 6.71 -3.43 -4.14
N ALA A 368 7.55 -4.37 -4.45
CA ALA A 368 8.57 -4.20 -5.49
C ALA A 368 8.68 -5.42 -6.40
N TRP A 369 9.04 -5.16 -7.64
CA TRP A 369 9.41 -6.18 -8.60
C TRP A 369 10.85 -6.63 -8.37
N VAL A 370 11.05 -7.94 -8.32
CA VAL A 370 12.36 -8.58 -8.19
C VAL A 370 12.57 -9.64 -9.28
N ILE A 371 13.84 -9.87 -9.64
CA ILE A 371 14.21 -10.89 -10.62
C ILE A 371 14.76 -12.09 -9.85
N PRO A 372 14.03 -13.23 -9.79
CA PRO A 372 14.49 -14.41 -9.07
C PRO A 372 15.68 -15.07 -9.79
N SER A 373 16.56 -15.73 -9.02
CA SER A 373 17.75 -16.44 -9.55
C SER A 373 17.40 -17.59 -10.52
N SER A 374 16.14 -18.04 -10.54
CA SER A 374 15.62 -19.00 -11.50
C SER A 374 15.26 -18.41 -12.87
N VAL A 375 15.46 -17.12 -13.08
CA VAL A 375 15.09 -16.37 -14.29
C VAL A 375 15.60 -17.04 -15.56
N GLN A 376 14.74 -17.16 -16.57
CA GLN A 376 15.07 -17.71 -17.87
C GLN A 376 15.12 -16.65 -18.97
N THR A 377 14.44 -15.53 -18.75
CA THR A 377 14.35 -14.43 -19.71
C THR A 377 14.45 -13.07 -19.01
N GLN A 378 15.64 -12.78 -18.44
CA GLN A 378 15.89 -11.53 -17.70
C GLN A 378 15.67 -10.29 -18.57
N GLU A 379 15.95 -10.34 -19.88
CA GLU A 379 15.66 -9.25 -20.81
C GLU A 379 14.19 -8.82 -20.75
N TYR A 380 13.25 -9.75 -20.87
CA TYR A 380 11.83 -9.42 -20.88
C TYR A 380 11.26 -9.18 -19.49
N ALA A 381 11.87 -9.73 -18.45
CA ALA A 381 11.57 -9.39 -17.08
C ALA A 381 11.87 -7.90 -16.82
N GLN A 382 13.03 -7.43 -17.23
CA GLN A 382 13.44 -6.06 -17.03
C GLN A 382 12.67 -5.08 -17.94
N LYS A 383 12.43 -5.45 -19.22
CA LYS A 383 11.60 -4.66 -20.14
C LYS A 383 10.15 -4.51 -19.65
N PHE A 384 9.61 -5.51 -18.97
CA PHE A 384 8.27 -5.40 -18.39
C PHE A 384 8.21 -4.34 -17.29
N ILE A 385 9.25 -4.26 -16.47
CA ILE A 385 9.34 -3.23 -15.43
C ILE A 385 9.55 -1.84 -16.05
N ASP A 386 10.39 -1.72 -17.08
CA ASP A 386 10.55 -0.47 -17.82
C ASP A 386 9.20 0.01 -18.38
N PHE A 387 8.40 -0.91 -18.90
CA PHE A 387 7.07 -0.59 -19.39
C PHE A 387 6.14 -0.14 -18.26
N LEU A 388 6.06 -0.88 -17.15
CA LEU A 388 5.19 -0.55 -16.02
C LEU A 388 5.60 0.74 -15.30
N SER A 389 6.88 1.10 -15.33
CA SER A 389 7.40 2.31 -14.70
C SER A 389 7.34 3.55 -15.62
N THR A 390 6.79 3.42 -16.82
CA THR A 390 6.45 4.59 -17.65
C THR A 390 5.31 5.34 -16.96
N PRO A 391 5.42 6.66 -16.74
CA PRO A 391 4.45 7.42 -15.94
C PRO A 391 2.98 7.24 -16.35
N GLU A 392 2.66 7.25 -17.65
CA GLU A 392 1.30 7.03 -18.16
C GLU A 392 0.77 5.61 -17.87
N ILE A 393 1.66 4.61 -17.93
CA ILE A 393 1.30 3.22 -17.63
C ILE A 393 1.11 3.05 -16.13
N ALA A 394 2.00 3.65 -15.34
CA ALA A 394 1.94 3.61 -13.88
C ALA A 394 0.67 4.33 -13.36
N ALA A 395 0.29 5.46 -13.96
CA ALA A 395 -0.95 6.17 -13.62
C ALA A 395 -2.19 5.32 -13.90
N ALA A 396 -2.31 4.75 -15.11
CA ALA A 396 -3.42 3.87 -15.46
C ALA A 396 -3.50 2.61 -14.58
N ASN A 397 -2.35 2.12 -14.11
CA ASN A 397 -2.29 0.99 -13.20
C ASN A 397 -2.70 1.37 -11.78
N MET A 398 -2.28 2.54 -11.31
CA MET A 398 -2.67 3.13 -10.03
C MET A 398 -4.18 3.36 -9.96
N ASP A 399 -4.77 3.89 -11.03
CA ASP A 399 -6.21 4.11 -11.17
C ASP A 399 -7.02 2.83 -10.98
N TYR A 400 -6.57 1.72 -11.59
CA TYR A 400 -7.24 0.43 -11.46
C TYR A 400 -7.07 -0.22 -10.08
N ILE A 401 -5.83 -0.20 -9.54
CA ILE A 401 -5.52 -0.90 -8.29
C ILE A 401 -6.01 -0.11 -7.07
N GLY A 402 -6.05 1.24 -7.14
CA GLY A 402 -6.37 2.13 -6.02
C GLY A 402 -5.21 2.36 -5.03
N TYR A 403 -4.05 1.70 -5.25
CA TYR A 403 -2.85 1.90 -4.44
C TYR A 403 -1.93 2.94 -5.07
N THR A 404 -1.15 3.64 -4.24
CA THR A 404 -0.24 4.68 -4.71
C THR A 404 0.96 4.08 -5.42
N SER A 405 1.21 4.54 -6.65
CA SER A 405 2.36 4.12 -7.44
C SER A 405 3.69 4.56 -6.82
N ALA A 406 4.73 3.73 -6.94
CA ALA A 406 6.09 4.11 -6.58
C ALA A 406 6.78 4.99 -7.66
N VAL A 407 6.11 5.24 -8.78
CA VAL A 407 6.55 6.17 -9.83
C VAL A 407 6.09 7.58 -9.50
N ALA A 408 6.92 8.58 -9.77
CA ALA A 408 6.70 9.99 -9.49
C ALA A 408 6.82 10.86 -10.75
N GLY A 409 6.26 10.41 -11.86
CA GLY A 409 6.25 11.14 -13.13
C GLY A 409 5.07 12.09 -13.28
N ASP A 410 5.08 12.83 -14.38
CA ASP A 410 4.08 13.87 -14.69
C ASP A 410 2.66 13.32 -14.66
N SER A 411 2.41 12.19 -15.30
CA SER A 411 1.06 11.59 -15.37
C SER A 411 0.54 11.17 -14.00
N ILE A 412 1.41 10.77 -13.07
CA ILE A 412 1.03 10.48 -11.67
C ILE A 412 0.62 11.76 -10.94
N LEU A 413 1.36 12.85 -11.16
CA LEU A 413 1.04 14.14 -10.55
C LEU A 413 -0.27 14.72 -11.11
N GLU A 414 -0.49 14.61 -12.42
CA GLU A 414 -1.73 15.02 -13.08
C GLU A 414 -2.92 14.22 -12.56
N GLN A 415 -2.79 12.89 -12.47
CA GLN A 415 -3.82 12.01 -11.93
C GLN A 415 -4.18 12.38 -10.47
N ALA A 416 -3.17 12.62 -9.63
CA ALA A 416 -3.40 13.05 -8.26
C ALA A 416 -4.10 14.43 -8.19
N ARG A 417 -3.78 15.34 -9.13
CA ARG A 417 -4.47 16.64 -9.24
C ARG A 417 -5.94 16.47 -9.61
N GLU A 418 -6.22 15.66 -10.59
CA GLU A 418 -7.60 15.39 -11.01
C GLU A 418 -8.45 14.85 -9.87
N TRP A 419 -7.86 14.00 -9.04
CA TRP A 419 -8.58 13.39 -7.93
C TRP A 419 -8.78 14.32 -6.72
N TYR A 420 -7.78 15.14 -6.39
CA TYR A 420 -7.72 15.79 -5.07
C TYR A 420 -7.56 17.30 -5.08
N ASP A 421 -7.29 17.92 -6.24
CA ASP A 421 -7.07 19.35 -6.29
C ASP A 421 -8.35 20.10 -6.63
N VAL A 422 -8.95 20.71 -5.61
CA VAL A 422 -10.22 21.43 -5.73
C VAL A 422 -10.18 22.66 -6.66
N ARG A 423 -8.99 23.04 -7.13
CA ARG A 423 -8.82 24.09 -8.15
C ARG A 423 -9.15 23.61 -9.56
N MET A 424 -9.06 22.29 -9.80
CA MET A 424 -9.21 21.72 -11.15
C MET A 424 -10.57 22.06 -11.78
N PRO A 425 -11.73 21.83 -11.15
CA PRO A 425 -13.03 22.16 -11.76
C PRO A 425 -13.27 23.67 -11.90
N ILE A 426 -12.50 24.51 -11.22
CA ILE A 426 -12.54 25.96 -11.42
C ILE A 426 -11.79 26.36 -12.70
N LEU A 427 -10.61 25.77 -12.88
CA LEU A 427 -9.67 26.13 -13.94
C LEU A 427 -9.97 25.43 -15.27
N TYR A 428 -10.51 24.23 -15.23
CA TYR A 428 -10.78 23.38 -16.39
C TYR A 428 -12.26 23.05 -16.52
N GLN A 429 -12.67 22.71 -17.72
CA GLN A 429 -14.05 22.31 -18.01
C GLN A 429 -14.31 20.91 -17.46
N TYR A 430 -15.40 20.77 -16.74
CA TYR A 430 -15.85 19.50 -16.19
C TYR A 430 -17.26 19.17 -16.72
N ASP A 431 -17.46 17.98 -17.24
CA ASP A 431 -18.74 17.48 -17.72
C ASP A 431 -19.46 16.74 -16.60
N GLU A 432 -20.48 17.37 -15.98
CA GLU A 432 -21.24 16.78 -14.88
C GLU A 432 -22.04 15.53 -15.31
N GLU A 433 -22.37 15.36 -16.61
CA GLU A 433 -23.09 14.17 -17.08
C GLU A 433 -22.14 12.99 -17.29
N ALA A 434 -20.93 13.25 -17.76
CA ALA A 434 -19.87 12.23 -17.91
C ALA A 434 -19.18 11.95 -16.57
N GLY A 435 -19.18 12.91 -15.64
CA GLY A 435 -18.45 12.82 -14.38
C GLY A 435 -16.93 12.95 -14.58
N ASP A 436 -16.49 13.68 -15.61
CA ASP A 436 -15.07 13.73 -16.00
C ASP A 436 -14.71 15.11 -16.55
N PHE A 437 -13.41 15.41 -16.59
CA PHE A 437 -12.89 16.60 -17.24
C PHE A 437 -13.00 16.52 -18.76
N VAL A 438 -13.09 17.66 -19.42
CA VAL A 438 -13.13 17.74 -20.88
C VAL A 438 -11.72 17.78 -21.45
N TRP A 439 -11.41 16.83 -22.34
CA TRP A 439 -10.13 16.71 -23.02
C TRP A 439 -10.24 17.16 -24.48
N ASN A 440 -9.19 17.73 -25.03
CA ASN A 440 -9.10 18.08 -26.44
C ASN A 440 -8.59 16.89 -27.30
N ASP A 441 -8.48 17.11 -28.62
CA ASP A 441 -8.00 16.07 -29.55
C ASP A 441 -6.50 15.73 -29.38
N ASP A 442 -5.76 16.51 -28.61
CA ASP A 442 -4.33 16.34 -28.30
C ASP A 442 -4.11 15.77 -26.88
N ASP A 443 -5.17 15.25 -26.24
CA ASP A 443 -5.20 14.71 -24.89
C ASP A 443 -4.77 15.75 -23.80
N GLU A 444 -5.14 17.02 -23.98
CA GLU A 444 -4.93 18.09 -22.99
C GLU A 444 -6.25 18.54 -22.38
N LEU A 445 -6.25 18.85 -21.07
CA LEU A 445 -7.40 19.41 -20.36
C LEU A 445 -7.85 20.74 -20.96
N VAL A 446 -9.15 20.87 -21.22
CA VAL A 446 -9.74 22.09 -21.79
C VAL A 446 -9.96 23.11 -20.68
N ARG A 447 -9.30 24.27 -20.77
CA ARG A 447 -9.48 25.37 -19.82
C ARG A 447 -10.90 25.90 -19.84
N ASN A 448 -11.40 26.32 -18.69
CA ASN A 448 -12.68 27.03 -18.60
C ASN A 448 -12.65 28.31 -19.46
N GLU A 449 -13.80 28.67 -20.04
CA GLU A 449 -13.94 29.85 -20.94
C GLU A 449 -13.40 31.13 -20.30
N ALA A 450 -13.51 31.29 -19.00
CA ALA A 450 -13.00 32.43 -18.25
C ALA A 450 -11.47 32.61 -18.38
N TYR A 451 -10.76 31.52 -18.59
CA TYR A 451 -9.29 31.50 -18.65
C TYR A 451 -8.73 31.17 -20.03
N ALA A 452 -9.57 30.89 -21.02
CA ALA A 452 -9.17 30.48 -22.36
C ALA A 452 -8.33 31.55 -23.12
N SER A 453 -8.40 32.80 -22.68
CA SER A 453 -7.62 33.90 -23.28
C SER A 453 -6.26 34.14 -22.65
N LEU A 454 -5.95 33.46 -21.53
CA LEU A 454 -4.65 33.58 -20.87
C LEU A 454 -3.59 32.83 -21.67
N SER A 455 -2.39 33.38 -21.74
CA SER A 455 -1.22 32.62 -22.19
C SER A 455 -0.91 31.50 -21.18
N ASP A 456 -0.14 30.49 -21.60
CA ASP A 456 0.26 29.37 -20.72
C ASP A 456 1.00 29.89 -19.48
N ASP A 457 1.90 30.85 -19.63
CA ASP A 457 2.61 31.48 -18.51
C ASP A 457 1.65 32.15 -17.51
N GLU A 458 0.64 32.86 -18.00
CA GLU A 458 -0.34 33.55 -17.16
C GLU A 458 -1.26 32.54 -16.48
N PHE A 459 -1.69 31.48 -17.18
CA PHE A 459 -2.51 30.43 -16.63
C PHE A 459 -1.76 29.62 -15.56
N ASN A 460 -0.53 29.23 -15.85
CA ASN A 460 0.33 28.53 -14.89
C ASN A 460 0.65 29.41 -13.67
N ALA A 461 0.81 30.72 -13.85
CA ALA A 461 0.98 31.64 -12.72
C ALA A 461 -0.29 31.71 -11.87
N LEU A 462 -1.49 31.71 -12.48
CA LEU A 462 -2.77 31.67 -11.78
C LEU A 462 -2.92 30.35 -10.99
N LEU A 463 -2.70 29.21 -11.63
CA LEU A 463 -2.74 27.88 -11.00
C LEU A 463 -1.83 27.81 -9.77
N ARG A 464 -0.60 28.34 -9.87
CA ARG A 464 0.35 28.32 -8.76
C ARG A 464 -0.02 29.23 -7.61
N THR A 465 -0.45 30.46 -7.93
CA THR A 465 -0.50 31.53 -6.94
C THR A 465 -1.91 31.89 -6.51
N GLY A 466 -2.93 31.60 -7.31
CA GLY A 466 -4.29 32.11 -7.13
C GLY A 466 -4.42 33.61 -7.29
N LYS A 467 -3.34 34.28 -7.77
CA LYS A 467 -3.34 35.74 -7.92
C LYS A 467 -3.93 36.13 -9.24
N GLY A 468 -5.12 36.70 -9.19
CA GLY A 468 -5.82 37.12 -10.40
C GLY A 468 -7.31 37.28 -10.18
N THR A 469 -8.07 37.06 -11.26
CA THR A 469 -9.54 37.01 -11.19
C THR A 469 -9.95 35.55 -11.27
N ILE A 470 -10.58 35.05 -10.20
CA ILE A 470 -11.09 33.68 -10.07
C ILE A 470 -12.61 33.78 -9.89
N ASP A 471 -13.39 33.17 -10.78
CA ASP A 471 -14.85 33.22 -10.81
C ASP A 471 -15.44 34.66 -10.74
N GLY A 472 -14.72 35.62 -11.34
CA GLY A 472 -15.12 37.01 -11.34
C GLY A 472 -14.67 37.80 -10.11
N GLU A 473 -14.02 37.20 -9.14
CA GLU A 473 -13.47 37.83 -7.94
C GLU A 473 -11.97 38.07 -8.05
N SER A 474 -11.51 39.24 -7.61
CA SER A 474 -10.06 39.53 -7.55
C SER A 474 -9.47 38.92 -6.29
N CYS A 475 -8.48 38.03 -6.45
CA CYS A 475 -7.81 37.31 -5.37
C CYS A 475 -6.31 37.55 -5.38
N ASP A 476 -5.70 37.56 -4.20
CA ASP A 476 -4.26 37.67 -4.00
C ASP A 476 -3.56 36.31 -3.89
N SER A 477 -4.32 35.25 -3.54
CA SER A 477 -3.88 33.86 -3.45
C SER A 477 -5.07 32.89 -3.47
N TRP A 478 -4.82 31.58 -3.55
CA TRP A 478 -5.84 30.56 -3.38
C TRP A 478 -6.39 30.53 -1.94
N ASP A 479 -5.57 30.83 -0.94
CA ASP A 479 -6.04 30.98 0.45
C ASP A 479 -7.04 32.14 0.56
N ASP A 480 -6.74 33.29 -0.08
CA ASP A 480 -7.65 34.45 -0.11
C ASP A 480 -8.99 34.11 -0.81
N TYR A 481 -8.93 33.32 -1.89
CA TYR A 481 -10.15 32.81 -2.56
C TYR A 481 -10.93 31.86 -1.64
N SER A 482 -10.27 30.91 -1.01
CA SER A 482 -10.89 29.96 -0.08
C SER A 482 -11.53 30.66 1.13
N GLU A 483 -10.82 31.65 1.72
CA GLU A 483 -11.35 32.43 2.86
C GLU A 483 -12.57 33.28 2.46
N LYS A 484 -12.53 33.95 1.30
CA LYS A 484 -13.66 34.75 0.82
C LYS A 484 -14.92 33.95 0.58
N ASN A 485 -14.77 32.71 0.17
CA ASN A 485 -15.87 31.81 -0.17
C ASN A 485 -16.22 30.80 0.93
N ASP A 486 -15.55 30.86 2.10
CA ASP A 486 -15.73 29.95 3.25
C ASP A 486 -15.61 28.47 2.85
N LEU A 487 -14.58 28.16 2.04
CA LEU A 487 -14.39 26.81 1.46
C LEU A 487 -13.61 25.88 2.38
N GLY A 488 -12.77 26.42 3.26
CA GLY A 488 -11.98 25.63 4.22
C GLY A 488 -10.87 24.78 3.59
N TRP A 489 -10.35 25.19 2.42
CA TRP A 489 -9.31 24.44 1.73
C TRP A 489 -7.98 24.44 2.49
N THR A 490 -7.24 23.37 2.35
CA THR A 490 -5.89 23.21 2.93
C THR A 490 -4.87 23.01 1.81
N ALA A 491 -3.76 23.75 1.89
CA ALA A 491 -2.64 23.57 0.99
C ALA A 491 -1.78 22.36 1.43
N VAL A 492 -1.51 21.42 0.53
CA VAL A 492 -0.69 20.23 0.74
C VAL A 492 0.45 20.23 -0.26
N ASN A 493 1.68 20.07 0.22
CA ASN A 493 2.88 20.04 -0.63
C ASN A 493 3.43 18.62 -0.75
N LEU A 494 3.41 18.07 -1.98
CA LEU A 494 3.93 16.75 -2.32
C LEU A 494 5.36 16.77 -2.88
N SER A 495 6.09 17.86 -2.72
CA SER A 495 7.46 17.97 -3.25
C SER A 495 8.40 16.88 -2.71
N TYR A 496 8.14 16.35 -1.51
CA TYR A 496 8.93 15.25 -0.96
C TYR A 496 8.87 14.00 -1.85
N PHE A 497 7.70 13.72 -2.45
CA PHE A 497 7.48 12.54 -3.28
C PHE A 497 7.94 12.73 -4.73
N PHE A 498 7.68 13.92 -5.30
CA PHE A 498 7.92 14.24 -6.71
C PHE A 498 9.24 14.96 -6.97
N ASN A 499 9.98 15.35 -5.91
CA ASN A 499 11.19 16.14 -6.04
C ASN A 499 12.27 15.38 -6.84
N ASP A 500 13.11 16.14 -7.57
CA ASP A 500 14.21 15.64 -8.41
C ASP A 500 13.82 14.82 -9.64
N SER A 501 12.71 14.10 -9.64
CA SER A 501 12.23 13.33 -10.80
C SER A 501 11.61 14.22 -11.89
N LEU A 502 11.20 15.43 -11.54
CA LEU A 502 10.41 16.34 -12.37
C LEU A 502 11.14 17.64 -12.68
N ASN A 503 12.46 17.59 -12.90
CA ASN A 503 13.24 18.82 -13.13
C ASN A 503 12.73 19.71 -14.28
N GLU A 504 12.17 19.13 -15.34
CA GLU A 504 11.53 19.87 -16.42
C GLU A 504 10.12 20.33 -16.03
N PHE A 505 9.36 19.46 -15.40
CA PHE A 505 7.99 19.69 -14.96
C PHE A 505 7.90 20.69 -13.78
N GLN A 506 8.81 20.63 -12.82
CA GLN A 506 8.90 21.59 -11.70
C GLN A 506 9.03 23.04 -12.15
N ASN A 507 9.51 23.29 -13.36
CA ASN A 507 9.52 24.62 -13.94
C ASN A 507 8.14 25.09 -14.40
N ASN A 508 7.19 24.19 -14.61
CA ASN A 508 5.88 24.46 -15.20
C ASN A 508 4.71 24.23 -14.24
N VAL A 509 4.79 23.22 -13.34
CA VAL A 509 3.70 22.87 -12.42
C VAL A 509 4.23 22.78 -10.99
N ASP A 510 3.47 23.37 -10.05
CA ASP A 510 3.77 23.31 -8.61
C ASP A 510 3.28 21.98 -8.04
N THR A 511 4.01 21.38 -7.09
CA THR A 511 3.61 20.21 -6.32
C THR A 511 2.69 20.54 -5.14
N VAL A 512 2.24 21.78 -5.03
CA VAL A 512 1.25 22.22 -4.03
C VAL A 512 -0.16 21.98 -4.56
N PHE A 513 -0.95 21.28 -3.79
CA PHE A 513 -2.37 21.00 -4.00
C PHE A 513 -3.20 21.84 -3.05
N TYR A 514 -4.40 22.18 -3.45
CA TYR A 514 -5.44 22.65 -2.54
C TYR A 514 -6.53 21.60 -2.47
N THR A 515 -6.93 21.22 -1.26
CA THR A 515 -7.88 20.14 -1.04
C THR A 515 -8.84 20.44 0.10
N ASP A 516 -10.04 19.87 0.05
CA ASP A 516 -11.02 19.81 1.13
C ASP A 516 -11.04 18.45 1.85
N GLU A 517 -10.12 17.55 1.45
CA GLU A 517 -9.91 16.24 2.08
C GLU A 517 -9.24 16.31 3.47
N TYR A 518 -8.86 17.51 3.92
CA TYR A 518 -8.20 17.75 5.20
C TYR A 518 -9.06 18.64 6.10
N GLU A 519 -9.12 18.30 7.38
CA GLU A 519 -9.89 19.04 8.38
C GLU A 519 -9.03 19.32 9.62
N SER A 520 -8.93 20.59 10.03
CA SER A 520 -8.24 20.99 11.26
C SER A 520 -9.15 20.84 12.47
N ILE A 521 -8.75 20.01 13.43
CA ILE A 521 -9.50 19.76 14.67
C ILE A 521 -8.69 20.30 15.86
N THR A 522 -9.30 21.19 16.65
CA THR A 522 -8.66 21.75 17.84
C THR A 522 -9.39 21.30 19.10
N ILE A 523 -8.68 20.66 20.00
CA ILE A 523 -9.16 20.27 21.34
C ILE A 523 -8.20 20.82 22.39
N GLY A 524 -8.68 21.73 23.21
CA GLY A 524 -7.84 22.44 24.18
C GLY A 524 -6.83 23.37 23.49
N ASP A 525 -5.55 23.09 23.68
CA ASP A 525 -4.41 23.84 23.10
C ASP A 525 -3.72 23.07 21.94
N LYS A 526 -4.26 21.94 21.56
CA LYS A 526 -3.71 21.10 20.51
C LYS A 526 -4.59 21.11 19.26
N THR A 527 -3.96 21.25 18.10
CA THR A 527 -4.58 21.13 16.80
C THR A 527 -3.97 19.95 16.07
N ILE A 528 -4.83 19.14 15.45
CA ILE A 528 -4.44 18.02 14.57
C ILE A 528 -5.06 18.22 13.19
N THR A 529 -4.53 17.53 12.21
CA THR A 529 -5.14 17.38 10.88
C THR A 529 -5.76 15.99 10.77
N ALA A 530 -7.06 15.95 10.47
CA ALA A 530 -7.76 14.74 10.07
C ALA A 530 -7.83 14.71 8.54
N GLY A 531 -7.57 13.58 7.94
CA GLY A 531 -7.53 13.44 6.48
C GLY A 531 -8.31 12.23 5.99
N ARG A 532 -8.62 12.24 4.68
CA ARG A 532 -9.37 11.20 3.99
C ARG A 532 -8.52 10.47 2.96
N ALA A 533 -9.03 10.22 1.74
CA ALA A 533 -8.35 9.45 0.70
C ALA A 533 -7.01 10.07 0.29
N PHE A 534 -6.96 11.38 0.09
CA PHE A 534 -5.71 12.06 -0.25
C PHE A 534 -4.62 11.90 0.83
N TYR A 535 -5.01 11.98 2.11
CA TYR A 535 -4.10 11.74 3.23
C TYR A 535 -3.59 10.29 3.24
N ALA A 536 -4.44 9.33 2.91
CA ALA A 536 -4.07 7.92 2.86
C ALA A 536 -3.06 7.63 1.75
N GLN A 537 -3.23 8.23 0.57
CA GLN A 537 -2.29 8.07 -0.54
C GLN A 537 -0.97 8.82 -0.34
N TYR A 538 -1.06 10.06 0.16
CA TYR A 538 0.09 10.93 0.34
C TYR A 538 0.04 11.56 1.73
N PRO A 539 0.64 10.91 2.75
CA PRO A 539 0.66 11.46 4.09
C PRO A 539 1.32 12.85 4.11
N PRO A 540 0.85 13.76 5.00
CA PRO A 540 1.40 15.10 5.11
C PRO A 540 2.91 15.10 5.34
N GLN A 541 3.59 16.10 4.79
CA GLN A 541 5.06 16.21 4.85
C GLN A 541 5.63 16.16 6.27
N GLU A 542 4.89 16.65 7.26
CA GLU A 542 5.29 16.59 8.68
C GLU A 542 5.29 15.18 9.27
N ILE A 543 4.57 14.24 8.68
CA ILE A 543 4.53 12.83 9.10
C ILE A 543 5.67 12.02 8.47
N VAL A 544 6.09 12.40 7.26
CA VAL A 544 7.06 11.66 6.45
C VAL A 544 8.35 11.29 7.21
N PRO A 545 8.97 12.19 8.01
CA PRO A 545 10.17 11.84 8.77
C PRO A 545 9.96 10.76 9.84
N SER A 546 8.71 10.47 10.21
CA SER A 546 8.35 9.46 11.22
C SER A 546 7.91 8.12 10.60
N LEU A 547 8.01 7.96 9.28
CA LEU A 547 7.75 6.70 8.62
C LEU A 547 8.95 5.77 8.72
N MET A 548 8.71 4.49 9.01
CA MET A 548 9.74 3.49 9.30
C MET A 548 9.58 2.28 8.40
N VAL A 549 10.69 1.82 7.85
CA VAL A 549 10.74 0.59 7.04
C VAL A 549 10.88 -0.62 7.96
N MET A 550 10.12 -1.66 7.70
CA MET A 550 10.19 -2.91 8.45
C MET A 550 11.16 -3.87 7.77
N GLU A 551 12.27 -4.16 8.45
CA GLU A 551 13.30 -5.09 7.97
C GLU A 551 12.90 -6.57 8.07
N ASP A 552 13.59 -7.45 7.38
CA ASP A 552 13.46 -8.89 7.60
C ASP A 552 14.01 -9.28 8.98
N TYR A 553 13.20 -9.96 9.78
CA TYR A 553 13.62 -10.42 11.12
C TYR A 553 14.58 -11.62 11.09
N GLY A 554 14.96 -12.10 9.91
CA GLY A 554 15.91 -13.20 9.76
C GLY A 554 15.54 -14.44 10.60
N GLU A 555 16.51 -14.91 11.40
CA GLU A 555 16.30 -16.03 12.32
C GLU A 555 15.37 -15.68 13.49
N ASP A 556 15.26 -14.41 13.86
CA ASP A 556 14.43 -13.93 14.99
C ASP A 556 12.94 -13.91 14.65
N ASN A 557 12.59 -14.03 13.36
CA ASN A 557 11.20 -14.19 12.92
C ASN A 557 10.46 -15.34 13.66
N GLN A 558 11.17 -16.38 14.09
CA GLN A 558 10.59 -17.47 14.88
C GLN A 558 10.05 -17.00 16.25
N TYR A 559 10.66 -15.99 16.87
CA TYR A 559 10.19 -15.46 18.16
C TYR A 559 8.92 -14.63 17.97
N VAL A 560 8.86 -13.81 16.91
CA VAL A 560 7.67 -13.04 16.55
C VAL A 560 6.51 -13.95 16.15
N LEU A 561 6.78 -15.00 15.37
CA LEU A 561 5.78 -16.01 15.02
C LEU A 561 5.21 -16.71 16.26
N LYS A 562 6.07 -17.15 17.16
CA LYS A 562 5.64 -17.81 18.40
C LYS A 562 4.84 -16.87 19.31
N MET A 563 5.26 -15.62 19.42
CA MET A 563 4.50 -14.58 20.13
C MET A 563 3.09 -14.45 19.52
N TRP A 564 3.00 -14.35 18.19
CA TRP A 564 1.72 -14.26 17.47
C TRP A 564 0.80 -15.46 17.73
N GLU A 565 1.34 -16.67 17.68
CA GLU A 565 0.61 -17.90 18.02
C GLU A 565 0.11 -17.87 19.47
N ASN A 566 0.92 -17.42 20.42
CA ASN A 566 0.54 -17.28 21.82
C ASN A 566 -0.63 -16.31 22.01
N VAL A 567 -0.54 -15.14 21.38
CA VAL A 567 -1.58 -14.10 21.46
C VAL A 567 -2.90 -14.61 20.86
N LYS A 568 -2.85 -15.23 19.66
CA LYS A 568 -4.04 -15.79 19.00
C LYS A 568 -4.66 -16.92 19.83
N SER A 569 -3.87 -17.78 20.43
CA SER A 569 -4.37 -18.88 21.27
C SER A 569 -4.95 -18.38 22.60
N GLY A 570 -4.38 -17.33 23.19
CA GLY A 570 -4.86 -16.68 24.40
C GLY A 570 -6.17 -15.91 24.23
N SER A 571 -6.47 -15.46 23.01
CA SER A 571 -7.69 -14.70 22.67
C SER A 571 -8.95 -15.58 22.56
N VAL A 572 -8.81 -16.92 22.43
CA VAL A 572 -9.96 -17.83 22.35
C VAL A 572 -10.59 -17.97 23.73
N PRO A 573 -11.85 -17.54 23.95
CA PRO A 573 -12.50 -17.67 25.25
C PRO A 573 -12.49 -19.14 25.73
N THR A 574 -12.14 -19.37 26.99
CA THR A 574 -12.13 -20.72 27.59
C THR A 574 -13.45 -21.46 27.35
N ALA A 575 -14.57 -20.74 27.30
CA ALA A 575 -15.88 -21.30 26.99
C ALA A 575 -15.94 -21.92 25.58
N VAL A 576 -15.32 -21.29 24.57
CA VAL A 576 -15.26 -21.80 23.19
C VAL A 576 -14.38 -23.05 23.14
N ILE A 577 -13.24 -23.04 23.83
CA ILE A 577 -12.36 -24.21 23.94
C ILE A 577 -13.12 -25.40 24.58
N VAL A 578 -13.88 -25.14 25.64
CA VAL A 578 -14.72 -26.16 26.29
C VAL A 578 -15.80 -26.69 25.34
N ILE A 579 -16.45 -25.81 24.57
CA ILE A 579 -17.46 -26.23 23.58
C ILE A 579 -16.82 -27.12 22.50
N LEU A 580 -15.69 -26.74 21.94
CA LEU A 580 -14.98 -27.51 20.91
C LEU A 580 -14.53 -28.89 21.45
N ILE A 581 -14.07 -28.96 22.71
CA ILE A 581 -13.72 -30.22 23.36
C ILE A 581 -14.98 -31.11 23.54
N VAL A 582 -16.10 -30.52 23.96
CA VAL A 582 -17.37 -31.26 24.13
C VAL A 582 -17.86 -31.78 22.77
N GLU A 583 -17.82 -30.97 21.72
CA GLU A 583 -18.18 -31.40 20.37
C GLU A 583 -17.29 -32.53 19.86
N ALA A 584 -15.98 -32.41 20.03
CA ALA A 584 -15.03 -33.47 19.65
C ALA A 584 -15.32 -34.78 20.39
N VAL A 585 -15.65 -34.73 21.69
CA VAL A 585 -16.04 -35.89 22.48
C VAL A 585 -17.35 -36.49 21.97
N ILE A 586 -18.34 -35.68 21.63
CA ILE A 586 -19.61 -36.16 21.08
C ILE A 586 -19.37 -36.83 19.72
N ILE A 587 -18.59 -36.23 18.83
CA ILE A 587 -18.25 -36.82 17.51
C ILE A 587 -17.55 -38.16 17.72
N LEU A 588 -16.59 -38.24 18.63
CA LEU A 588 -15.88 -39.48 18.95
C LEU A 588 -16.83 -40.56 19.49
N ALA A 589 -17.74 -40.18 20.38
CA ALA A 589 -18.74 -41.10 20.93
C ALA A 589 -19.68 -41.66 19.85
N VAL A 590 -20.11 -40.80 18.92
CA VAL A 590 -20.93 -41.19 17.76
C VAL A 590 -20.18 -42.14 16.84
N VAL A 591 -18.91 -41.87 16.54
CA VAL A 591 -18.05 -42.78 15.74
C VAL A 591 -17.89 -44.14 16.42
N ILE A 592 -17.61 -44.15 17.71
CA ILE A 592 -17.50 -45.40 18.49
C ILE A 592 -18.83 -46.16 18.48
N PHE A 593 -19.97 -45.46 18.69
CA PHE A 593 -21.28 -46.08 18.63
C PHE A 593 -21.54 -46.77 17.29
N PHE A 594 -21.28 -46.12 16.17
CA PHE A 594 -21.45 -46.72 14.84
C PHE A 594 -20.46 -47.86 14.57
N ALA A 595 -19.23 -47.77 15.06
CA ALA A 595 -18.25 -48.85 14.95
C ALA A 595 -18.69 -50.10 15.74
N VAL A 596 -19.21 -49.93 16.96
CA VAL A 596 -19.75 -50.99 17.78
C VAL A 596 -21.00 -51.64 17.13
N GLN A 597 -21.93 -50.81 16.65
CA GLN A 597 -23.11 -51.30 15.91
C GLN A 597 -22.73 -52.10 14.65
N HIS A 598 -21.71 -51.61 13.93
CA HIS A 598 -21.19 -52.32 12.76
C HIS A 598 -20.54 -53.66 13.13
N GLY A 599 -19.80 -53.71 14.26
CA GLY A 599 -19.21 -54.92 14.81
C GLY A 599 -20.28 -55.95 15.22
N ILE A 600 -21.33 -55.49 15.93
CA ILE A 600 -22.46 -56.34 16.36
C ILE A 600 -23.19 -56.90 15.12
N SER A 601 -23.47 -56.04 14.12
CA SER A 601 -24.17 -56.47 12.91
C SER A 601 -23.37 -57.46 12.07
N LYS A 602 -22.04 -57.34 12.03
CA LYS A 602 -21.13 -58.35 11.42
C LYS A 602 -21.14 -59.66 12.18
N GLY A 603 -21.14 -59.60 13.52
CA GLY A 603 -21.22 -60.78 14.41
C GLY A 603 -22.52 -61.55 14.18
N LEU A 604 -23.66 -60.85 14.14
CA LEU A 604 -24.98 -61.44 13.90
C LEU A 604 -25.09 -62.06 12.48
N ARG A 605 -24.52 -61.43 11.47
CA ARG A 605 -24.47 -61.98 10.08
C ARG A 605 -23.61 -63.26 10.04
N LYS A 606 -22.50 -63.32 10.78
CA LYS A 606 -21.63 -64.48 10.86
C LYS A 606 -22.32 -65.64 11.56
N LYS A 607 -23.07 -65.39 12.65
CA LYS A 607 -23.86 -66.36 13.38
C LYS A 607 -25.00 -66.97 12.53
N ARG A 608 -25.77 -66.11 11.82
CA ARG A 608 -26.83 -66.56 10.88
C ARG A 608 -26.30 -67.36 9.69
N ARG A 609 -25.07 -67.11 9.23
CA ARG A 609 -24.42 -67.92 8.18
C ARG A 609 -23.97 -69.26 8.69
N ALA A 610 -23.51 -69.40 9.95
CA ALA A 610 -23.12 -70.64 10.57
C ALA A 610 -24.35 -71.55 10.83
N GLU A 611 -25.46 -70.93 11.26
CA GLU A 611 -26.75 -71.68 11.53
C GLU A 611 -27.45 -72.13 10.21
N ARG A 612 -27.11 -71.53 9.04
CA ARG A 612 -27.62 -71.95 7.72
C ARG A 612 -26.81 -73.10 7.10
N ASN A 613 -25.59 -73.31 7.56
CA ASN A 613 -24.68 -74.29 6.99
C ASN A 613 -24.53 -75.52 7.92
N SER A 614 -25.26 -75.55 9.04
CA SER A 614 -25.48 -76.73 9.95
C SER A 614 -26.87 -77.33 9.62
#